data_a651787d05d6e33d206d267ef71768da
#
_entry.id   a651787d05d6e33d206d267ef71768da
#
_cell.length_a   1.000
_cell.length_b   1.000
_cell.length_c   1.000
_cell.angle_alpha   90.00
_cell.angle_beta   90.00
_cell.angle_gamma   90.00
#
_symmetry.space_group_name_H-M   'P 1'
#
loop_
_entity.id
_entity.type
_entity.pdbx_description
1 polymer ?
#
loop_
_entity_poly.entity_id
_entity_poly.type
_entity_poly.pdbx_seq_one_letter_code
_entity_poly.pdbx_strand_id
1 'polypeptide(L)'
;MQTLRAENHRVFTHVRRWVSAAAALAMTVTAGACTMPRIQGRAESEYEPSTCEHALYTAMDADETVKSPLPLPMRYDAARTARDSWLDVAVSCPARFGEGVMRAARSAARADAMAAYVGFDQDDAGWDEAGITSLDIDSHRSALDDLVDTAAAADAEDRAGFAFEVLAARQVAGATLQQGDRCKAAAQMLASLGQDDARQGVYDSALLLDHHDRMTDAATGLNAPTTAVVLMDCARSLVAAAHDTRTDQNSQTEPTPTDEAWRAYAVQAANHALQAFRLGYPMIDEALFDAKATTTHNAG
;
A
#
# COMPACT_ATOMS: atom_id res chain seq x y z
N MET A 1 -4.66 -11.23 69.17
CA MET A 1 -4.37 -10.83 67.78
C MET A 1 -5.31 -11.50 66.75
N GLN A 2 -6.51 -11.85 67.10
CA GLN A 2 -7.49 -12.57 66.25
C GLN A 2 -8.80 -11.80 65.91
N THR A 3 -9.01 -10.64 66.51
CA THR A 3 -10.26 -9.88 66.33
C THR A 3 -10.24 -8.87 65.19
N LEU A 4 -9.09 -8.47 64.66
CA LEU A 4 -8.98 -7.51 63.55
C LEU A 4 -9.15 -8.14 62.14
N ARG A 5 -9.18 -9.49 62.05
CA ARG A 5 -9.30 -10.19 60.74
C ARG A 5 -10.77 -10.42 60.33
N ALA A 6 -11.70 -10.34 61.24
CA ALA A 6 -13.13 -10.57 60.98
C ALA A 6 -13.88 -9.32 60.49
N GLU A 7 -13.47 -8.13 60.86
CA GLU A 7 -14.13 -6.88 60.46
C GLU A 7 -13.80 -6.53 58.98
N ASN A 8 -12.58 -6.76 58.56
CA ASN A 8 -12.21 -6.47 57.14
C ASN A 8 -12.95 -7.33 56.12
N HIS A 9 -13.35 -8.54 56.49
CA HIS A 9 -14.11 -9.40 55.58
C HIS A 9 -15.53 -8.96 55.32
N ARG A 10 -16.18 -8.29 56.29
CA ARG A 10 -17.54 -7.78 56.14
C ARG A 10 -17.62 -6.49 55.29
N VAL A 11 -16.62 -5.63 55.40
CA VAL A 11 -16.54 -4.43 54.57
C VAL A 11 -16.31 -4.78 53.11
N PHE A 12 -15.45 -5.76 52.82
CA PHE A 12 -15.18 -6.17 51.45
C PHE A 12 -16.38 -6.82 50.76
N THR A 13 -17.22 -7.56 51.49
CA THR A 13 -18.41 -8.20 50.91
C THR A 13 -19.51 -7.18 50.58
N HIS A 14 -19.64 -6.11 51.34
CA HIS A 14 -20.61 -5.04 51.05
C HIS A 14 -20.20 -4.18 49.88
N VAL A 15 -18.91 -3.82 49.75
CA VAL A 15 -18.39 -3.07 48.62
C VAL A 15 -18.54 -3.86 47.31
N ARG A 16 -18.26 -5.16 47.35
CA ARG A 16 -18.40 -6.04 46.18
C ARG A 16 -19.88 -6.17 45.71
N ARG A 17 -20.84 -6.16 46.64
CA ARG A 17 -22.28 -6.18 46.29
C ARG A 17 -22.76 -4.86 45.66
N TRP A 18 -22.25 -3.73 46.11
CA TRP A 18 -22.61 -2.42 45.55
C TRP A 18 -21.98 -2.20 44.15
N VAL A 19 -20.77 -2.65 43.92
CA VAL A 19 -20.13 -2.58 42.61
C VAL A 19 -20.85 -3.48 41.59
N SER A 20 -21.31 -4.65 42.02
CA SER A 20 -22.09 -5.56 41.14
C SER A 20 -23.48 -4.98 40.80
N ALA A 21 -24.14 -4.29 41.73
CA ALA A 21 -25.42 -3.64 41.48
C ALA A 21 -25.29 -2.42 40.55
N ALA A 22 -24.22 -1.64 40.66
CA ALA A 22 -23.94 -0.50 39.81
C ALA A 22 -23.61 -0.94 38.37
N ALA A 23 -22.86 -2.01 38.21
CA ALA A 23 -22.54 -2.58 36.88
C ALA A 23 -23.79 -3.14 36.19
N ALA A 24 -24.72 -3.79 36.93
CA ALA A 24 -25.98 -4.27 36.39
C ALA A 24 -26.93 -3.13 35.94
N LEU A 25 -26.93 -2.00 36.65
CA LEU A 25 -27.73 -0.83 36.26
C LEU A 25 -27.15 -0.13 35.03
N ALA A 26 -25.82 -0.07 34.87
CA ALA A 26 -25.18 0.51 33.71
C ALA A 26 -25.46 -0.31 32.43
N MET A 27 -25.52 -1.64 32.52
CA MET A 27 -25.85 -2.48 31.38
C MET A 27 -27.32 -2.42 30.92
N THR A 28 -28.23 -2.13 31.83
CA THR A 28 -29.67 -1.99 31.49
C THR A 28 -30.00 -0.66 30.81
N VAL A 29 -29.23 0.41 31.09
CA VAL A 29 -29.41 1.70 30.42
C VAL A 29 -28.87 1.69 28.99
N THR A 30 -27.78 0.94 28.72
CA THR A 30 -27.23 0.82 27.37
C THR A 30 -28.08 -0.07 26.45
N ALA A 31 -28.79 -1.07 26.98
CA ALA A 31 -29.68 -1.92 26.18
C ALA A 31 -30.97 -1.19 25.73
N GLY A 32 -31.40 -0.14 26.43
CA GLY A 32 -32.59 0.64 26.08
C GLY A 32 -32.36 1.68 24.98
N ALA A 33 -31.12 2.07 24.70
CA ALA A 33 -30.80 3.06 23.64
C ALA A 33 -30.85 2.48 22.23
N CYS A 34 -30.90 1.16 22.08
CA CYS A 34 -30.91 0.51 20.76
C CYS A 34 -32.31 0.28 20.15
N THR A 35 -33.39 0.71 20.84
CA THR A 35 -34.77 0.46 20.36
C THR A 35 -35.50 1.71 19.89
N MET A 36 -34.81 2.81 19.60
CA MET A 36 -35.45 3.85 18.78
C MET A 36 -35.69 3.25 17.39
N PRO A 37 -36.94 3.18 16.90
CA PRO A 37 -37.19 2.79 15.51
C PRO A 37 -36.49 3.85 14.66
N ARG A 38 -35.33 3.49 14.09
CA ARG A 38 -34.79 4.26 12.98
C ARG A 38 -35.88 4.29 11.93
N ILE A 39 -36.32 5.47 11.56
CA ILE A 39 -37.05 5.65 10.32
C ILE A 39 -35.99 5.36 9.25
N GLN A 40 -35.77 4.08 8.98
CA GLN A 40 -34.95 3.63 7.88
C GLN A 40 -35.73 4.02 6.62
N GLY A 41 -35.29 5.07 5.97
CA GLY A 41 -35.67 5.29 4.59
C GLY A 41 -35.32 3.99 3.83
N ARG A 42 -36.27 3.48 3.09
CA ARG A 42 -36.17 2.20 2.33
C ARG A 42 -34.93 2.16 1.41
N ALA A 43 -34.37 3.33 1.08
CA ALA A 43 -33.19 3.50 0.26
C ALA A 43 -31.87 3.12 0.98
N GLU A 44 -31.77 3.31 2.31
CA GLU A 44 -30.52 3.00 3.04
C GLU A 44 -30.37 1.51 3.37
N SER A 45 -31.47 0.76 3.46
CA SER A 45 -31.45 -0.67 3.76
C SER A 45 -31.14 -1.57 2.55
N GLU A 46 -31.11 -1.00 1.37
CA GLU A 46 -30.87 -1.72 0.10
C GLU A 46 -29.48 -1.41 -0.51
N TYR A 47 -28.73 -0.50 0.09
CA TYR A 47 -27.38 -0.15 -0.40
C TYR A 47 -26.34 -1.05 0.27
N GLU A 48 -25.87 -2.02 -0.47
CA GLU A 48 -24.71 -2.83 -0.12
C GLU A 48 -23.49 -2.21 -0.83
N PRO A 49 -22.46 -1.75 -0.07
CA PRO A 49 -21.27 -1.15 -0.69
C PRO A 49 -20.61 -2.15 -1.62
N SER A 50 -20.17 -1.69 -2.78
CA SER A 50 -19.33 -2.49 -3.68
C SER A 50 -18.01 -2.88 -3.01
N THR A 51 -17.33 -3.90 -3.53
CA THR A 51 -16.01 -4.31 -3.03
C THR A 51 -15.02 -3.14 -3.04
N CYS A 52 -15.05 -2.33 -4.10
CA CYS A 52 -14.25 -1.10 -4.22
C CYS A 52 -14.57 -0.09 -3.11
N GLU A 53 -15.84 0.21 -2.86
CA GLU A 53 -16.24 1.17 -1.82
C GLU A 53 -15.88 0.67 -0.43
N HIS A 54 -16.07 -0.63 -0.16
CA HIS A 54 -15.68 -1.23 1.11
C HIS A 54 -14.17 -1.11 1.34
N ALA A 55 -13.36 -1.47 0.36
CA ALA A 55 -11.89 -1.34 0.42
C ALA A 55 -11.49 0.13 0.64
N LEU A 56 -12.09 1.06 -0.10
CA LEU A 56 -11.81 2.49 0.00
C LEU A 56 -12.14 3.05 1.39
N TYR A 57 -13.34 2.75 1.93
CA TYR A 57 -13.71 3.22 3.27
C TYR A 57 -12.81 2.66 4.35
N THR A 58 -12.45 1.37 4.26
CA THR A 58 -11.52 0.74 5.21
C THR A 58 -10.14 1.38 5.16
N ALA A 59 -9.62 1.64 3.96
CA ALA A 59 -8.33 2.29 3.77
C ALA A 59 -8.31 3.73 4.32
N MET A 60 -9.37 4.49 4.08
CA MET A 60 -9.50 5.87 4.58
C MET A 60 -9.62 5.94 6.10
N ASP A 61 -10.41 5.05 6.72
CA ASP A 61 -10.56 4.98 8.17
C ASP A 61 -9.25 4.60 8.86
N ALA A 62 -8.53 3.65 8.29
CA ALA A 62 -7.20 3.27 8.77
C ALA A 62 -6.19 4.43 8.64
N ASP A 63 -6.17 5.16 7.52
CA ASP A 63 -5.32 6.35 7.34
C ASP A 63 -5.65 7.47 8.34
N GLU A 64 -6.93 7.68 8.69
CA GLU A 64 -7.34 8.63 9.74
C GLU A 64 -6.85 8.17 11.12
N THR A 65 -6.93 6.87 11.39
CA THR A 65 -6.44 6.29 12.65
C THR A 65 -4.92 6.47 12.79
N VAL A 66 -4.15 6.34 11.71
CA VAL A 66 -2.69 6.61 11.70
C VAL A 66 -2.38 8.05 12.11
N LYS A 67 -3.21 9.02 11.72
CA LYS A 67 -3.01 10.46 12.01
C LYS A 67 -3.53 10.86 13.40
N SER A 68 -4.34 10.01 14.03
CA SER A 68 -5.00 10.30 15.31
C SER A 68 -3.99 10.35 16.48
N PRO A 69 -4.34 10.98 17.64
CA PRO A 69 -3.49 11.03 18.82
C PRO A 69 -3.48 9.73 19.63
N LEU A 70 -3.68 8.59 18.99
CA LEU A 70 -3.65 7.28 19.64
C LEU A 70 -2.22 6.84 19.98
N PRO A 71 -2.06 5.88 20.93
CA PRO A 71 -0.77 5.25 21.23
C PRO A 71 -0.11 4.68 19.98
N LEU A 72 1.23 4.77 19.93
CA LEU A 72 1.99 4.38 18.74
C LEU A 72 1.74 2.93 18.26
N PRO A 73 1.60 1.91 19.14
CA PRO A 73 1.25 0.56 18.67
C PRO A 73 -0.07 0.48 17.90
N MET A 74 -1.10 1.22 18.33
CA MET A 74 -2.40 1.26 17.64
C MET A 74 -2.28 1.95 16.27
N ARG A 75 -1.48 3.01 16.19
CA ARG A 75 -1.20 3.70 14.92
C ARG A 75 -0.36 2.84 13.98
N TYR A 76 0.55 2.02 14.52
CA TYR A 76 1.30 1.02 13.77
C TYR A 76 0.38 -0.03 13.14
N ASP A 77 -0.52 -0.62 13.94
CA ASP A 77 -1.50 -1.59 13.44
C ASP A 77 -2.43 -0.95 12.38
N ALA A 78 -2.84 0.30 12.60
CA ALA A 78 -3.61 1.05 11.62
C ALA A 78 -2.82 1.29 10.32
N ALA A 79 -1.52 1.56 10.38
CA ALA A 79 -0.68 1.73 9.18
C ALA A 79 -0.55 0.43 8.38
N ARG A 80 -0.48 -0.72 9.05
CA ARG A 80 -0.51 -2.04 8.39
C ARG A 80 -1.87 -2.30 7.75
N THR A 81 -2.96 -2.02 8.46
CA THR A 81 -4.31 -2.13 7.91
C THR A 81 -4.49 -1.21 6.70
N ALA A 82 -4.02 0.04 6.78
CA ALA A 82 -4.06 0.98 5.66
C ALA A 82 -3.27 0.46 4.45
N ARG A 83 -2.07 -0.11 4.67
CA ARG A 83 -1.27 -0.75 3.62
C ARG A 83 -2.07 -1.79 2.84
N ASP A 84 -2.66 -2.74 3.56
CA ASP A 84 -3.37 -3.87 2.96
C ASP A 84 -4.66 -3.40 2.27
N SER A 85 -5.42 -2.52 2.93
CA SER A 85 -6.67 -1.97 2.37
C SER A 85 -6.44 -1.08 1.15
N TRP A 86 -5.36 -0.29 1.10
CA TRP A 86 -5.01 0.47 -0.11
C TRP A 86 -4.57 -0.44 -1.26
N LEU A 87 -3.92 -1.57 -0.97
CA LEU A 87 -3.65 -2.57 -1.99
C LEU A 87 -4.97 -3.21 -2.50
N ASP A 88 -5.93 -3.45 -1.61
CA ASP A 88 -7.26 -3.91 -2.01
C ASP A 88 -8.00 -2.86 -2.86
N VAL A 89 -7.82 -1.55 -2.58
CA VAL A 89 -8.31 -0.47 -3.47
C VAL A 89 -7.66 -0.57 -4.85
N ALA A 90 -6.34 -0.77 -4.94
CA ALA A 90 -5.67 -0.94 -6.24
C ALA A 90 -6.24 -2.13 -7.02
N VAL A 91 -6.58 -3.23 -6.34
CA VAL A 91 -7.11 -4.44 -6.97
C VAL A 91 -8.58 -4.31 -7.35
N SER A 92 -9.41 -3.69 -6.49
CA SER A 92 -10.88 -3.70 -6.63
C SER A 92 -11.43 -2.45 -7.30
N CYS A 93 -10.65 -1.37 -7.41
CA CYS A 93 -11.09 -0.07 -7.95
C CYS A 93 -10.26 0.31 -9.19
N PRO A 94 -10.63 -0.10 -10.41
CA PRO A 94 -9.87 0.15 -11.63
C PRO A 94 -9.43 1.61 -11.80
N ALA A 95 -10.34 2.54 -11.60
CA ALA A 95 -10.07 3.98 -11.73
C ALA A 95 -9.12 4.54 -10.65
N ARG A 96 -8.79 3.76 -9.60
CA ARG A 96 -7.95 4.16 -8.47
C ARG A 96 -6.68 3.32 -8.32
N PHE A 97 -6.31 2.56 -9.34
CA PHE A 97 -5.16 1.67 -9.28
C PHE A 97 -3.90 2.39 -8.78
N GLY A 98 -3.51 3.47 -9.43
CA GLY A 98 -2.32 4.24 -9.05
C GLY A 98 -2.42 4.85 -7.64
N GLU A 99 -3.60 5.35 -7.25
CA GLU A 99 -3.83 5.84 -5.90
C GLU A 99 -3.63 4.73 -4.86
N GLY A 100 -4.24 3.56 -5.09
CA GLY A 100 -4.12 2.39 -4.23
C GLY A 100 -2.68 1.96 -4.05
N VAL A 101 -1.95 1.75 -5.16
CA VAL A 101 -0.53 1.37 -5.17
C VAL A 101 0.33 2.35 -4.36
N MET A 102 0.25 3.65 -4.65
CA MET A 102 1.12 4.65 -4.02
C MET A 102 0.79 4.84 -2.54
N ARG A 103 -0.50 4.80 -2.17
CA ARG A 103 -0.91 4.91 -0.76
C ARG A 103 -0.59 3.65 0.03
N ALA A 104 -0.68 2.47 -0.55
CA ALA A 104 -0.24 1.21 0.06
C ALA A 104 1.25 1.27 0.41
N ALA A 105 2.09 1.67 -0.54
CA ALA A 105 3.53 1.84 -0.34
C ALA A 105 3.86 2.86 0.76
N ARG A 106 3.18 4.02 0.77
CA ARG A 106 3.35 5.03 1.82
C ARG A 106 2.94 4.51 3.20
N SER A 107 1.85 3.76 3.28
CA SER A 107 1.38 3.19 4.55
C SER A 107 2.34 2.14 5.08
N ALA A 108 2.91 1.31 4.19
CA ALA A 108 3.99 0.39 4.53
C ALA A 108 5.23 1.12 5.08
N ALA A 109 5.69 2.17 4.39
CA ALA A 109 6.83 2.96 4.85
C ALA A 109 6.57 3.66 6.21
N ARG A 110 5.33 4.09 6.47
CA ARG A 110 4.93 4.62 7.78
C ARG A 110 4.93 3.55 8.87
N ALA A 111 4.46 2.34 8.57
CA ALA A 111 4.55 1.21 9.49
C ALA A 111 6.00 0.89 9.83
N ASP A 112 6.90 0.82 8.84
CA ASP A 112 8.34 0.62 9.05
C ASP A 112 8.95 1.68 9.98
N ALA A 113 8.62 2.96 9.73
CA ALA A 113 9.13 4.06 10.56
C ALA A 113 8.62 3.96 12.02
N MET A 114 7.38 3.53 12.23
CA MET A 114 6.81 3.33 13.56
C MET A 114 7.42 2.10 14.23
N ALA A 115 7.62 0.99 13.52
CA ALA A 115 8.27 -0.23 14.03
C ALA A 115 9.68 0.09 14.51
N ALA A 116 10.48 0.78 13.70
CA ALA A 116 11.84 1.19 14.07
C ALA A 116 11.86 2.08 15.33
N TYR A 117 10.85 2.95 15.52
CA TYR A 117 10.79 3.83 16.69
C TYR A 117 10.46 3.09 17.99
N VAL A 118 9.61 2.05 17.94
CA VAL A 118 9.21 1.27 19.13
C VAL A 118 10.09 0.03 19.36
N GLY A 119 11.03 -0.26 18.46
CA GLY A 119 11.89 -1.44 18.53
C GLY A 119 11.17 -2.74 18.15
N PHE A 120 10.12 -2.67 17.36
CA PHE A 120 9.53 -3.83 16.72
C PHE A 120 10.40 -4.24 15.52
N ASP A 121 10.39 -5.52 15.20
CA ASP A 121 10.96 -5.97 13.94
C ASP A 121 10.25 -5.24 12.80
N GLN A 122 11.03 -4.81 11.80
CA GLN A 122 10.42 -4.23 10.59
C GLN A 122 9.51 -5.30 9.98
N ASP A 123 8.25 -4.93 9.78
CA ASP A 123 7.30 -5.81 9.12
C ASP A 123 7.76 -5.96 7.67
N ASP A 124 8.30 -7.12 7.36
CA ASP A 124 8.48 -7.48 5.96
C ASP A 124 7.08 -7.61 5.36
N ALA A 125 6.70 -6.67 4.50
CA ALA A 125 5.41 -6.69 3.85
C ALA A 125 5.21 -7.94 2.98
N GLY A 126 6.23 -8.77 2.84
CA GLY A 126 6.23 -9.97 1.99
C GLY A 126 6.12 -9.63 0.49
N TRP A 127 6.26 -8.37 0.14
CA TRP A 127 6.07 -7.91 -1.23
C TRP A 127 7.21 -8.33 -2.18
N ASP A 128 8.41 -8.55 -1.67
CA ASP A 128 9.50 -9.10 -2.47
C ASP A 128 9.18 -10.51 -3.00
N GLU A 129 8.38 -11.27 -2.24
CA GLU A 129 7.98 -12.64 -2.56
C GLU A 129 6.62 -12.72 -3.27
N ALA A 130 5.84 -11.65 -3.26
CA ALA A 130 4.46 -11.61 -3.77
C ALA A 130 4.32 -10.81 -5.09
N GLY A 131 5.41 -10.28 -5.63
CA GLY A 131 5.42 -9.56 -6.91
C GLY A 131 5.29 -10.48 -8.12
N ILE A 132 5.34 -9.89 -9.32
CA ILE A 132 5.15 -10.61 -10.59
C ILE A 132 6.12 -11.78 -10.79
N THR A 133 7.32 -11.72 -10.22
CA THR A 133 8.33 -12.79 -10.32
C THR A 133 7.95 -14.06 -9.56
N SER A 134 6.92 -14.01 -8.72
CA SER A 134 6.38 -15.16 -7.98
C SER A 134 5.27 -15.89 -8.73
N LEU A 135 4.74 -15.30 -9.81
CA LEU A 135 3.65 -15.90 -10.59
C LEU A 135 4.10 -17.04 -11.46
N ASP A 136 3.25 -18.04 -11.61
CA ASP A 136 3.36 -19.01 -12.69
C ASP A 136 2.92 -18.35 -14.02
N ILE A 137 3.88 -18.04 -14.86
CA ILE A 137 3.68 -17.31 -16.13
C ILE A 137 2.64 -17.99 -17.02
N ASP A 138 2.71 -19.30 -17.15
CA ASP A 138 1.86 -20.03 -18.10
C ASP A 138 0.38 -19.92 -17.72
N SER A 139 0.09 -19.85 -16.42
CA SER A 139 -1.28 -19.72 -15.90
C SER A 139 -1.82 -18.29 -15.96
N HIS A 140 -0.96 -17.26 -15.97
CA HIS A 140 -1.35 -15.85 -15.81
C HIS A 140 -1.04 -14.99 -17.07
N ARG A 141 -0.45 -15.56 -18.12
CA ARG A 141 -0.04 -14.84 -19.33
C ARG A 141 -1.15 -14.00 -19.93
N SER A 142 -2.29 -14.63 -20.28
CA SER A 142 -3.40 -13.92 -20.94
C SER A 142 -3.99 -12.82 -20.04
N ALA A 143 -4.05 -13.06 -18.75
CA ALA A 143 -4.58 -12.09 -17.80
C ALA A 143 -3.70 -10.83 -17.72
N LEU A 144 -2.38 -10.98 -17.69
CA LEU A 144 -1.46 -9.84 -17.64
C LEU A 144 -1.40 -9.09 -18.97
N ASP A 145 -1.41 -9.81 -20.12
CA ASP A 145 -1.40 -9.19 -21.44
C ASP A 145 -2.65 -8.33 -21.70
N ASP A 146 -3.79 -8.73 -21.15
CA ASP A 146 -5.04 -7.97 -21.26
C ASP A 146 -5.10 -6.73 -20.34
N LEU A 147 -4.30 -6.71 -19.25
CA LEU A 147 -4.38 -5.70 -18.19
C LEU A 147 -3.20 -4.73 -18.18
N VAL A 148 -2.09 -5.07 -18.83
CA VAL A 148 -0.83 -4.33 -18.73
C VAL A 148 -0.20 -4.20 -20.12
N ASP A 149 0.29 -3.01 -20.45
CA ASP A 149 1.29 -2.84 -21.51
C ASP A 149 2.62 -3.46 -21.02
N THR A 150 2.74 -4.74 -21.30
CA THR A 150 3.88 -5.56 -20.84
C THR A 150 5.19 -5.08 -21.43
N ALA A 151 5.20 -4.50 -22.65
CA ALA A 151 6.39 -3.94 -23.27
C ALA A 151 6.86 -2.66 -22.56
N ALA A 152 5.94 -1.74 -22.27
CA ALA A 152 6.25 -0.52 -21.51
C ALA A 152 6.68 -0.82 -20.05
N ALA A 153 6.03 -1.78 -19.42
CA ALA A 153 6.40 -2.23 -18.08
C ALA A 153 7.77 -2.90 -18.04
N ALA A 154 8.10 -3.74 -19.04
CA ALA A 154 9.40 -4.37 -19.17
C ALA A 154 10.52 -3.34 -19.39
N ASP A 155 10.30 -2.32 -20.24
CA ASP A 155 11.27 -1.22 -20.44
C ASP A 155 11.51 -0.44 -19.13
N ALA A 156 10.46 -0.14 -18.37
CA ALA A 156 10.58 0.57 -17.10
C ALA A 156 11.43 -0.19 -16.09
N GLU A 157 11.19 -1.49 -15.93
CA GLU A 157 11.96 -2.36 -15.05
C GLU A 157 13.41 -2.53 -15.52
N ASP A 158 13.65 -2.74 -16.82
CA ASP A 158 15.00 -2.92 -17.37
C ASP A 158 15.82 -1.63 -17.22
N ARG A 159 15.20 -0.47 -17.49
CA ARG A 159 15.81 0.86 -17.30
C ARG A 159 16.18 1.10 -15.82
N ALA A 160 15.31 0.72 -14.89
CA ALA A 160 15.62 0.80 -13.47
C ALA A 160 16.78 -0.14 -13.09
N GLY A 161 16.77 -1.36 -13.59
CA GLY A 161 17.85 -2.33 -13.42
C GLY A 161 19.20 -1.81 -13.90
N PHE A 162 19.23 -1.27 -15.12
CA PHE A 162 20.42 -0.62 -15.69
C PHE A 162 20.91 0.57 -14.83
N ALA A 163 19.98 1.42 -14.37
CA ALA A 163 20.34 2.55 -13.52
C ALA A 163 20.99 2.11 -12.21
N PHE A 164 20.46 1.04 -11.57
CA PHE A 164 21.07 0.47 -10.36
C PHE A 164 22.45 -0.12 -10.60
N GLU A 165 22.71 -0.75 -11.74
CA GLU A 165 24.06 -1.22 -12.11
C GLU A 165 25.05 -0.06 -12.22
N VAL A 166 24.66 1.03 -12.93
CA VAL A 166 25.49 2.24 -13.06
C VAL A 166 25.78 2.87 -11.71
N LEU A 167 24.75 3.05 -10.87
CA LEU A 167 24.87 3.66 -9.54
C LEU A 167 25.66 2.77 -8.58
N ALA A 168 25.48 1.45 -8.61
CA ALA A 168 26.25 0.50 -7.80
C ALA A 168 27.74 0.49 -8.20
N ALA A 169 28.05 0.55 -9.49
CA ALA A 169 29.43 0.68 -9.97
C ALA A 169 30.10 1.98 -9.49
N ARG A 170 29.31 3.01 -9.19
CA ARG A 170 29.74 4.29 -8.59
C ARG A 170 29.72 4.27 -7.07
N GLN A 171 29.35 3.16 -6.44
CA GLN A 171 29.24 3.03 -4.98
C GLN A 171 28.26 4.04 -4.34
N VAL A 172 27.22 4.41 -5.06
CA VAL A 172 26.19 5.32 -4.56
C VAL A 172 25.41 4.65 -3.43
N ALA A 173 25.16 5.43 -2.37
CA ALA A 173 24.43 4.92 -1.20
C ALA A 173 23.04 4.41 -1.59
N GLY A 174 22.70 3.20 -1.13
CA GLY A 174 21.43 2.53 -1.43
C GLY A 174 21.37 1.84 -2.81
N ALA A 175 22.40 2.00 -3.66
CA ALA A 175 22.49 1.24 -4.90
C ALA A 175 23.15 -0.12 -4.66
N THR A 176 22.46 -1.20 -5.06
CA THR A 176 22.98 -2.56 -4.99
C THR A 176 22.76 -3.29 -6.30
N LEU A 177 23.68 -4.17 -6.68
CA LEU A 177 23.51 -5.05 -7.85
C LEU A 177 22.29 -5.96 -7.67
N GLN A 178 22.02 -6.42 -6.45
CA GLN A 178 20.84 -7.24 -6.16
C GLN A 178 19.52 -6.54 -6.53
N GLN A 179 19.42 -5.22 -6.28
CA GLN A 179 18.25 -4.46 -6.69
C GLN A 179 18.17 -4.35 -8.22
N GLY A 180 19.29 -4.13 -8.89
CA GLY A 180 19.36 -4.16 -10.35
C GLY A 180 18.93 -5.51 -10.95
N ASP A 181 19.44 -6.61 -10.37
CA ASP A 181 19.09 -7.96 -10.79
C ASP A 181 17.57 -8.27 -10.60
N ARG A 182 16.96 -7.78 -9.51
CA ARG A 182 15.51 -7.93 -9.28
C ARG A 182 14.69 -7.21 -10.37
N CYS A 183 15.04 -5.96 -10.68
CA CYS A 183 14.38 -5.21 -11.74
C CYS A 183 14.53 -5.91 -13.08
N LYS A 184 15.74 -6.38 -13.42
CA LYS A 184 15.97 -7.12 -14.67
C LYS A 184 15.23 -8.45 -14.75
N ALA A 185 15.10 -9.17 -13.64
CA ALA A 185 14.29 -10.39 -13.58
C ALA A 185 12.81 -10.09 -13.86
N ALA A 186 12.27 -9.01 -13.26
CA ALA A 186 10.91 -8.55 -13.52
C ALA A 186 10.75 -8.11 -15.00
N ALA A 187 11.71 -7.35 -15.53
CA ALA A 187 11.72 -6.96 -16.94
C ALA A 187 11.69 -8.16 -17.87
N GLN A 188 12.54 -9.16 -17.61
CA GLN A 188 12.59 -10.39 -18.42
C GLN A 188 11.28 -11.15 -18.37
N MET A 189 10.65 -11.22 -17.22
CA MET A 189 9.36 -11.85 -17.06
C MET A 189 8.28 -11.13 -17.86
N LEU A 190 8.15 -9.81 -17.70
CA LEU A 190 7.18 -8.99 -18.42
C LEU A 190 7.38 -9.09 -19.95
N ALA A 191 8.61 -8.99 -20.43
CA ALA A 191 8.92 -9.15 -21.85
C ALA A 191 8.57 -10.54 -22.40
N SER A 192 8.60 -11.58 -21.55
CA SER A 192 8.20 -12.93 -21.98
C SER A 192 6.69 -13.13 -22.12
N LEU A 193 5.89 -12.20 -21.56
CA LEU A 193 4.42 -12.23 -21.63
C LEU A 193 3.90 -11.65 -22.95
N GLY A 194 4.48 -10.51 -23.40
CA GLY A 194 4.09 -9.81 -24.61
C GLY A 194 4.73 -10.39 -25.87
N GLN A 195 4.28 -9.85 -27.02
CA GLN A 195 4.89 -10.14 -28.33
C GLN A 195 5.96 -9.11 -28.70
N ASP A 196 5.85 -7.90 -28.14
CA ASP A 196 6.76 -6.79 -28.37
C ASP A 196 7.72 -6.63 -27.20
N ASP A 197 8.97 -6.29 -27.50
CA ASP A 197 10.01 -6.00 -26.52
C ASP A 197 10.52 -4.58 -26.72
N ALA A 198 10.16 -3.68 -25.82
CA ALA A 198 10.54 -2.28 -25.86
C ALA A 198 11.88 -1.98 -25.16
N ARG A 199 12.48 -2.98 -24.50
CA ARG A 199 13.75 -2.83 -23.80
C ARG A 199 14.87 -2.41 -24.75
N GLN A 200 15.74 -1.53 -24.25
CA GLN A 200 16.84 -0.99 -25.03
C GLN A 200 18.14 -1.73 -24.68
N GLY A 201 19.01 -1.91 -25.68
CA GLY A 201 20.33 -2.49 -25.44
C GLY A 201 21.25 -1.59 -24.60
N VAL A 202 21.01 -0.25 -24.63
CA VAL A 202 21.74 0.75 -23.87
C VAL A 202 20.82 1.91 -23.56
N TYR A 203 20.77 2.34 -22.31
CA TYR A 203 20.06 3.54 -21.86
C TYR A 203 21.02 4.73 -21.69
N ASP A 204 20.51 5.95 -21.85
CA ASP A 204 21.28 7.14 -21.56
C ASP A 204 21.54 7.25 -20.05
N SER A 205 22.80 7.31 -19.68
CA SER A 205 23.26 7.41 -18.30
C SER A 205 23.78 8.81 -17.91
N ALA A 206 23.75 9.78 -18.82
CA ALA A 206 24.34 11.09 -18.58
C ALA A 206 23.77 11.74 -17.30
N LEU A 207 22.44 11.74 -17.15
CA LEU A 207 21.78 12.31 -15.98
C LEU A 207 22.16 11.58 -14.67
N LEU A 208 22.31 10.26 -14.71
CA LEU A 208 22.72 9.45 -13.56
C LEU A 208 24.19 9.74 -13.17
N LEU A 209 25.03 10.01 -14.15
CA LEU A 209 26.44 10.31 -13.92
C LEU A 209 26.65 11.72 -13.36
N ASP A 210 25.87 12.69 -13.85
CA ASP A 210 25.94 14.10 -13.43
C ASP A 210 25.30 14.32 -12.05
N HIS A 211 24.28 13.52 -11.71
CA HIS A 211 23.49 13.65 -10.48
C HIS A 211 23.43 12.33 -9.69
N HIS A 212 24.57 11.66 -9.52
CA HIS A 212 24.63 10.31 -8.95
C HIS A 212 24.13 10.21 -7.51
N ASP A 213 24.34 11.23 -6.67
CA ASP A 213 23.90 11.22 -5.27
C ASP A 213 22.44 11.65 -5.09
N ARG A 214 22.09 12.76 -5.74
CA ARG A 214 20.76 13.35 -5.65
C ARG A 214 20.38 13.98 -6.98
N MET A 215 19.11 13.83 -7.34
CA MET A 215 18.54 14.46 -8.52
C MET A 215 17.16 15.06 -8.24
N THR A 216 16.73 15.95 -9.12
CA THR A 216 15.37 16.47 -9.13
C THR A 216 14.50 15.50 -9.95
N ASP A 217 13.46 14.97 -9.31
CA ASP A 217 12.46 14.15 -9.98
C ASP A 217 11.69 15.00 -11.00
N ALA A 218 11.73 14.60 -12.26
CA ALA A 218 11.09 15.34 -13.35
C ALA A 218 9.56 15.38 -13.24
N ALA A 219 8.93 14.37 -12.60
CA ALA A 219 7.49 14.30 -12.45
C ALA A 219 6.97 15.26 -11.38
N THR A 220 7.70 15.42 -10.28
CA THR A 220 7.23 16.18 -9.11
C THR A 220 8.03 17.46 -8.82
N GLY A 221 9.20 17.61 -9.41
CA GLY A 221 10.13 18.70 -9.07
C GLY A 221 10.83 18.55 -7.71
N LEU A 222 10.61 17.43 -7.00
CA LEU A 222 11.21 17.19 -5.69
C LEU A 222 12.66 16.70 -5.82
N ASN A 223 13.53 17.20 -4.95
CA ASN A 223 14.91 16.73 -4.87
C ASN A 223 15.02 15.56 -3.87
N ALA A 224 15.48 14.39 -4.36
CA ALA A 224 15.64 13.20 -3.56
C ALA A 224 16.93 12.44 -3.92
N PRO A 225 17.33 11.42 -3.13
CA PRO A 225 18.41 10.51 -3.53
C PRO A 225 18.14 9.91 -4.90
N THR A 226 19.15 9.83 -5.75
CA THR A 226 18.98 9.36 -7.14
C THR A 226 18.43 7.94 -7.21
N THR A 227 18.87 7.04 -6.33
CA THR A 227 18.34 5.69 -6.20
C THR A 227 16.85 5.68 -5.87
N ALA A 228 16.40 6.59 -5.03
CA ALA A 228 14.98 6.72 -4.66
C ALA A 228 14.14 7.27 -5.82
N VAL A 229 14.67 8.23 -6.59
CA VAL A 229 13.98 8.76 -7.78
C VAL A 229 13.84 7.69 -8.85
N VAL A 230 14.88 6.90 -9.11
CA VAL A 230 14.84 5.78 -10.08
C VAL A 230 13.74 4.78 -9.74
N LEU A 231 13.61 4.36 -8.48
CA LEU A 231 12.55 3.42 -8.07
C LEU A 231 11.16 4.04 -8.14
N MET A 232 11.03 5.32 -7.76
CA MET A 232 9.74 6.00 -7.83
C MET A 232 9.29 6.21 -9.28
N ASP A 233 10.23 6.51 -10.20
CA ASP A 233 9.95 6.59 -11.63
C ASP A 233 9.53 5.23 -12.21
N CYS A 234 10.20 4.15 -11.81
CA CYS A 234 9.81 2.79 -12.16
C CYS A 234 8.39 2.48 -11.68
N ALA A 235 8.08 2.75 -10.40
CA ALA A 235 6.74 2.53 -9.84
C ALA A 235 5.65 3.29 -10.61
N ARG A 236 5.89 4.56 -10.96
CA ARG A 236 4.94 5.36 -11.76
C ARG A 236 4.80 4.84 -13.18
N SER A 237 5.90 4.39 -13.79
CA SER A 237 5.88 3.81 -15.12
C SER A 237 5.06 2.51 -15.16
N LEU A 238 5.19 1.66 -14.13
CA LEU A 238 4.35 0.48 -13.98
C LEU A 238 2.87 0.86 -13.79
N VAL A 239 2.57 1.88 -12.99
CA VAL A 239 1.18 2.39 -12.85
C VAL A 239 0.66 2.91 -14.18
N ALA A 240 1.47 3.60 -14.97
CA ALA A 240 1.08 4.14 -16.27
C ALA A 240 0.88 3.05 -17.33
N ALA A 241 1.59 1.93 -17.24
CA ALA A 241 1.45 0.78 -18.12
C ALA A 241 0.20 -0.08 -17.81
N ALA A 242 -0.48 0.18 -16.70
CA ALA A 242 -1.69 -0.51 -16.31
C ALA A 242 -2.89 -0.06 -17.15
N HIS A 243 -3.58 -1.00 -17.81
CA HIS A 243 -4.77 -0.77 -18.65
C HIS A 243 -5.99 -1.46 -18.07
N ASP A 244 -6.43 -1.06 -16.87
CA ASP A 244 -7.56 -1.74 -16.27
C ASP A 244 -8.87 -1.39 -17.00
N THR A 245 -9.34 -2.31 -17.82
CA THR A 245 -10.62 -2.25 -18.53
C THR A 245 -11.76 -2.92 -17.76
N ARG A 246 -11.49 -3.46 -16.57
CA ARG A 246 -12.51 -4.14 -15.77
C ARG A 246 -13.54 -3.13 -15.29
N THR A 247 -14.81 -3.47 -15.43
CA THR A 247 -15.89 -2.73 -14.75
C THR A 247 -15.91 -3.12 -13.27
N ASP A 248 -16.25 -2.19 -12.39
CA ASP A 248 -16.37 -2.41 -10.95
C ASP A 248 -17.09 -3.74 -10.67
N GLN A 249 -16.33 -4.71 -10.18
CA GLN A 249 -16.86 -6.04 -9.94
C GLN A 249 -17.60 -6.07 -8.60
N ASN A 250 -18.90 -6.29 -8.66
CA ASN A 250 -19.76 -6.56 -7.50
C ASN A 250 -19.64 -8.02 -7.04
N SER A 251 -18.49 -8.67 -7.23
CA SER A 251 -18.34 -10.12 -7.02
C SER A 251 -17.70 -10.43 -5.66
N GLN A 252 -18.50 -10.97 -4.76
CA GLN A 252 -18.03 -11.75 -3.59
C GLN A 252 -17.60 -13.17 -4.02
N THR A 253 -17.01 -13.30 -5.20
CA THR A 253 -16.58 -14.58 -5.77
C THR A 253 -15.13 -14.86 -5.34
N GLU A 254 -14.74 -16.12 -5.27
CA GLU A 254 -13.35 -16.57 -5.06
C GLU A 254 -12.41 -15.83 -6.02
N PRO A 255 -11.18 -15.47 -5.58
CA PRO A 255 -10.20 -14.80 -6.45
C PRO A 255 -9.97 -15.59 -7.73
N THR A 256 -9.98 -14.92 -8.85
CA THR A 256 -9.67 -15.49 -10.16
C THR A 256 -8.18 -15.42 -10.45
N PRO A 257 -7.64 -16.21 -11.39
CA PRO A 257 -6.25 -16.04 -11.86
C PRO A 257 -5.93 -14.62 -12.34
N THR A 258 -6.94 -13.92 -12.87
CA THR A 258 -6.83 -12.50 -13.25
C THR A 258 -6.62 -11.59 -12.04
N ASP A 259 -7.34 -11.83 -10.95
CA ASP A 259 -7.19 -11.05 -9.72
C ASP A 259 -5.84 -11.29 -9.06
N GLU A 260 -5.34 -12.53 -9.11
CA GLU A 260 -4.00 -12.87 -8.60
C GLU A 260 -2.90 -12.18 -9.40
N ALA A 261 -2.99 -12.23 -10.72
CA ALA A 261 -2.04 -11.56 -11.62
C ALA A 261 -2.04 -10.05 -11.40
N TRP A 262 -3.23 -9.46 -11.29
CA TRP A 262 -3.40 -8.04 -11.06
C TRP A 262 -2.86 -7.61 -9.70
N ARG A 263 -3.14 -8.38 -8.65
CA ARG A 263 -2.59 -8.15 -7.32
C ARG A 263 -1.06 -8.22 -7.31
N ALA A 264 -0.47 -9.22 -7.96
CA ALA A 264 0.98 -9.35 -8.05
C ALA A 264 1.62 -8.16 -8.80
N TYR A 265 0.97 -7.67 -9.86
CA TYR A 265 1.41 -6.47 -10.57
C TYR A 265 1.30 -5.21 -9.69
N ALA A 266 0.20 -5.04 -8.95
CA ALA A 266 0.04 -3.96 -8.00
C ALA A 266 1.10 -3.98 -6.89
N VAL A 267 1.40 -5.18 -6.36
CA VAL A 267 2.46 -5.40 -5.37
C VAL A 267 3.83 -5.05 -5.94
N GLN A 268 4.13 -5.41 -7.19
CA GLN A 268 5.40 -5.05 -7.84
C GLN A 268 5.59 -3.53 -7.88
N ALA A 269 4.59 -2.80 -8.35
CA ALA A 269 4.64 -1.34 -8.41
C ALA A 269 4.73 -0.71 -7.00
N ALA A 270 3.95 -1.21 -6.04
CA ALA A 270 3.97 -0.74 -4.66
C ALA A 270 5.31 -1.01 -3.97
N ASN A 271 5.96 -2.13 -4.28
CA ASN A 271 7.28 -2.46 -3.72
C ASN A 271 8.34 -1.47 -4.19
N HIS A 272 8.38 -1.09 -5.48
CA HIS A 272 9.30 -0.06 -5.94
C HIS A 272 9.07 1.28 -5.23
N ALA A 273 7.82 1.71 -5.08
CA ALA A 273 7.50 2.93 -4.34
C ALA A 273 7.90 2.84 -2.85
N LEU A 274 7.68 1.69 -2.19
CA LEU A 274 8.12 1.42 -0.82
C LEU A 274 9.64 1.52 -0.68
N GLN A 275 10.37 0.87 -1.57
CA GLN A 275 11.84 0.95 -1.58
C GLN A 275 12.32 2.38 -1.84
N ALA A 276 11.65 3.15 -2.71
CA ALA A 276 11.94 4.56 -2.91
C ALA A 276 11.78 5.37 -1.61
N PHE A 277 10.70 5.14 -0.84
CA PHE A 277 10.50 5.79 0.46
C PHE A 277 11.58 5.38 1.48
N ARG A 278 11.95 4.10 1.53
CA ARG A 278 13.04 3.59 2.38
C ARG A 278 14.38 4.24 2.05
N LEU A 279 14.62 4.56 0.78
CA LEU A 279 15.81 5.27 0.31
C LEU A 279 15.73 6.80 0.46
N GLY A 280 14.65 7.33 1.04
CA GLY A 280 14.51 8.75 1.36
C GLY A 280 13.75 9.59 0.34
N TYR A 281 12.92 8.97 -0.52
CA TYR A 281 11.94 9.72 -1.30
C TYR A 281 10.90 10.38 -0.37
N PRO A 282 10.49 11.66 -0.60
CA PRO A 282 9.53 12.34 0.27
C PRO A 282 8.16 11.66 0.31
N MET A 283 7.60 11.43 1.51
CA MET A 283 6.29 10.79 1.74
C MET A 283 5.12 11.80 1.81
N ILE A 284 5.19 12.89 1.08
CA ILE A 284 4.13 13.91 1.00
C ILE A 284 3.17 13.63 -0.14
N ASP A 285 1.94 14.16 -0.09
CA ASP A 285 0.92 13.86 -1.10
C ASP A 285 1.34 14.33 -2.50
N GLU A 286 2.02 15.45 -2.62
CA GLU A 286 2.55 15.96 -3.89
C GLU A 286 3.59 15.03 -4.52
N ALA A 287 4.23 14.17 -3.72
CA ALA A 287 5.19 13.19 -4.21
C ALA A 287 4.55 11.91 -4.77
N LEU A 288 3.28 11.66 -4.45
CA LEU A 288 2.57 10.43 -4.84
C LEU A 288 1.97 10.53 -6.24
N PHE A 289 1.56 11.73 -6.63
CA PHE A 289 0.80 11.94 -7.86
C PHE A 289 1.52 12.95 -8.75
N ASP A 290 1.51 12.70 -10.06
CA ASP A 290 2.08 13.63 -11.05
C ASP A 290 1.30 14.95 -11.01
N ALA A 291 2.00 16.06 -10.77
CA ALA A 291 1.41 17.40 -10.76
C ALA A 291 0.72 17.76 -12.10
N LYS A 292 1.12 17.13 -13.21
CA LYS A 292 0.52 17.32 -14.53
C LYS A 292 -0.82 16.62 -14.68
N ALA A 293 -1.05 15.50 -14.02
CA ALA A 293 -2.32 14.77 -14.06
C ALA A 293 -3.45 15.53 -13.35
N THR A 294 -3.13 16.34 -12.34
CA THR A 294 -4.11 17.12 -11.57
C THR A 294 -4.66 18.34 -12.34
N THR A 295 -3.91 18.85 -13.32
CA THR A 295 -4.32 20.05 -14.10
C THR A 295 -5.31 19.75 -15.22
N THR A 296 -5.39 18.51 -15.69
CA THR A 296 -6.34 18.13 -16.77
C THR A 296 -7.74 17.84 -16.27
N HIS A 297 -7.94 17.57 -14.98
CA HIS A 297 -9.28 17.31 -14.41
C HIS A 297 -10.05 18.58 -13.99
N ASN A 298 -9.39 19.74 -13.89
CA ASN A 298 -10.04 21.01 -13.53
C ASN A 298 -10.36 21.93 -14.71
N ALA A 299 -10.25 21.46 -15.95
CA ALA A 299 -10.52 22.22 -17.18
C ALA A 299 -11.68 21.63 -18.03
N GLY A 300 -12.63 20.93 -17.36
CA GLY A 300 -13.83 20.39 -17.99
C GLY A 300 -15.13 20.95 -17.39
#